data_5b1893a1beb1cd0b99791ef5ff080049
#
_entry.id   5b1893a1beb1cd0b99791ef5ff080049
#
_cell.length_a   1.000
_cell.length_b   1.000
_cell.length_c   1.000
_cell.angle_alpha   90.00
_cell.angle_beta   90.00
_cell.angle_gamma   90.00
#
_symmetry.space_group_name_H-M   'P 1'
#
loop_
_entity.id
_entity.type
_entity.pdbx_description
1 polymer ?
#
loop_
_entity_poly.entity_id
_entity_poly.type
_entity_poly.pdbx_seq_one_letter_code
_entity_poly.pdbx_strand_id
1 'polypeptide(L)'
;SDLAETENGPQPEAEAKPEQPAKTDLAEKEPLYTPDESIPPPPVSESQTPSAEQEKEDYLQAKAASKGLIYITPTEFFNKTTSAKYAEILREMFVKSDYFYVTDKIELADYVIGSKVLRAKVDPINKDTNRMQMVIAVESRNTDSGETETEHQNRFVLFSSSENEQKVAAKLMKQLFEKAADKIITELEIAQRRKNNDAGLPAVITPVSTSTAKKGAL
;
A
#
# COMPACT_ATOMS: atom_id res chain seq x y z
N SER A 1 11.94 -2.80 75.64
CA SER A 1 12.90 -1.75 76.12
C SER A 1 13.25 -0.91 74.91
N ASP A 2 12.63 0.22 74.92
CA ASP A 2 13.07 1.60 74.91
C ASP A 2 13.47 2.13 73.57
N LEU A 3 12.58 2.95 73.01
CA LEU A 3 12.49 4.39 73.06
C LEU A 3 13.72 5.13 72.54
N ALA A 4 13.54 5.85 71.46
CA ALA A 4 13.86 7.28 71.42
C ALA A 4 13.31 7.93 70.14
N GLU A 5 12.36 8.81 70.31
CA GLU A 5 11.97 9.96 69.50
C GLU A 5 13.15 10.92 69.34
N THR A 6 13.19 11.58 68.20
CA THR A 6 13.55 13.00 68.01
C THR A 6 13.14 13.37 66.60
N GLU A 7 12.09 14.05 66.38
CA GLU A 7 11.72 15.50 66.39
C GLU A 7 12.71 16.45 65.75
N ASN A 8 12.06 17.26 64.93
CA ASN A 8 12.34 18.60 64.44
C ASN A 8 13.07 18.84 63.13
N GLY A 9 12.41 19.23 62.22
CA GLY A 9 11.87 20.47 61.66
C GLY A 9 12.93 21.32 60.93
N PRO A 10 12.74 22.42 60.33
CA PRO A 10 11.60 22.87 59.54
C PRO A 10 11.96 23.12 58.06
N GLN A 11 10.93 23.25 57.30
CA GLN A 11 10.90 23.80 55.94
C GLN A 11 11.52 25.20 55.87
N PRO A 12 12.12 25.56 54.73
CA PRO A 12 11.82 26.86 54.18
C PRO A 12 11.19 26.75 52.81
N GLU A 13 10.05 27.36 52.71
CA GLU A 13 9.47 27.87 51.46
C GLU A 13 10.53 28.60 50.65
N ALA A 14 10.68 28.17 49.39
CA ALA A 14 11.20 29.04 48.36
C ALA A 14 10.20 28.97 47.21
N GLU A 15 9.37 29.99 47.15
CA GLU A 15 8.61 30.36 45.96
C GLU A 15 9.55 30.39 44.74
N ALA A 16 9.46 29.40 43.88
CA ALA A 16 9.99 29.47 42.53
C ALA A 16 8.84 29.77 41.58
N LYS A 17 8.79 31.04 41.20
CA LYS A 17 8.06 31.63 40.10
C LYS A 17 7.96 30.67 38.92
N PRO A 18 6.79 30.43 38.33
CA PRO A 18 6.69 29.67 37.09
C PRO A 18 7.31 30.50 35.97
N GLU A 19 8.48 30.09 35.52
CA GLU A 19 9.02 30.51 34.24
C GLU A 19 8.08 29.96 33.13
N GLN A 20 7.49 30.89 32.41
CA GLN A 20 6.77 30.62 31.18
C GLN A 20 7.71 29.82 30.26
N PRO A 21 7.27 28.67 29.70
CA PRO A 21 8.01 28.04 28.65
C PRO A 21 8.03 29.00 27.44
N ALA A 22 9.21 29.35 27.03
CA ALA A 22 9.46 30.04 25.78
C ALA A 22 8.64 29.36 24.70
N LYS A 23 7.84 30.14 24.00
CA LYS A 23 7.25 29.75 22.73
C LYS A 23 8.40 29.37 21.77
N THR A 24 8.71 28.10 21.75
CA THR A 24 9.47 27.55 20.65
C THR A 24 8.49 27.58 19.48
N ASP A 25 8.70 28.51 18.57
CA ASP A 25 8.17 28.44 17.22
C ASP A 25 8.60 27.09 16.66
N LEU A 26 7.75 26.09 16.86
CA LEU A 26 7.73 24.91 16.04
C LEU A 26 7.31 25.41 14.66
N ALA A 27 8.31 25.82 13.89
CA ALA A 27 8.15 25.91 12.46
C ALA A 27 7.45 24.62 12.04
N GLU A 28 6.22 24.76 11.67
CA GLU A 28 5.37 23.78 11.04
C GLU A 28 6.14 23.24 9.84
N LYS A 29 6.88 22.15 10.06
CA LYS A 29 7.48 21.40 8.97
C LYS A 29 6.29 20.87 8.18
N GLU A 30 6.04 21.49 7.05
CA GLU A 30 5.11 21.03 6.05
C GLU A 30 5.23 19.51 5.89
N PRO A 31 4.10 18.80 5.75
CA PRO A 31 4.11 17.35 5.63
C PRO A 31 5.02 16.95 4.47
N LEU A 32 5.90 16.02 4.72
CA LEU A 32 7.00 15.55 3.87
C LEU A 32 6.58 14.99 2.51
N TYR A 33 5.32 15.10 2.16
CA TYR A 33 4.75 14.56 0.94
C TYR A 33 3.66 15.48 0.39
N THR A 34 4.07 16.61 -0.16
CA THR A 34 3.30 17.25 -1.21
C THR A 34 3.71 16.59 -2.53
N PRO A 35 2.78 16.11 -3.35
CA PRO A 35 3.12 15.73 -4.72
C PRO A 35 3.74 16.95 -5.39
N ASP A 36 5.01 16.87 -5.79
CA ASP A 36 5.67 17.92 -6.55
C ASP A 36 4.99 18.00 -7.92
N GLU A 37 4.11 18.99 -8.09
CA GLU A 37 3.47 19.29 -9.37
C GLU A 37 4.47 19.77 -10.44
N SER A 38 5.74 19.95 -10.09
CA SER A 38 6.77 20.49 -10.97
C SER A 38 7.56 19.44 -11.75
N ILE A 39 7.28 18.13 -11.58
CA ILE A 39 7.80 17.13 -12.52
C ILE A 39 6.85 17.11 -13.72
N PRO A 40 7.28 17.56 -14.92
CA PRO A 40 6.45 17.40 -16.09
C PRO A 40 6.07 15.92 -16.20
N PRO A 41 4.78 15.59 -16.36
CA PRO A 41 4.38 14.21 -16.50
C PRO A 41 5.21 13.62 -17.65
N PRO A 42 5.72 12.37 -17.52
CA PRO A 42 6.29 11.69 -18.66
C PRO A 42 5.25 11.74 -19.79
N PRO A 43 5.67 11.86 -21.06
CA PRO A 43 4.74 11.95 -22.16
C PRO A 43 3.73 10.84 -21.99
N VAL A 44 2.50 11.24 -21.72
CA VAL A 44 1.37 10.33 -21.58
C VAL A 44 1.24 9.72 -22.98
N SER A 45 1.69 8.50 -23.15
CA SER A 45 1.15 7.66 -24.22
C SER A 45 -0.35 7.79 -24.05
N GLU A 46 -1.02 8.39 -25.01
CA GLU A 46 -2.47 8.48 -25.04
C GLU A 46 -3.02 7.06 -24.88
N SER A 47 -3.21 6.65 -23.64
CA SER A 47 -3.98 5.47 -23.30
C SER A 47 -5.38 5.79 -23.79
N GLN A 48 -5.72 5.32 -24.97
CA GLN A 48 -7.05 5.41 -25.51
C GLN A 48 -7.99 4.88 -24.44
N THR A 49 -8.75 5.77 -23.83
CA THR A 49 -9.82 5.37 -22.90
C THR A 49 -10.73 4.43 -23.70
N PRO A 50 -10.88 3.17 -23.32
CA PRO A 50 -11.70 2.22 -24.07
C PRO A 50 -13.11 2.82 -24.22
N SER A 51 -13.72 2.63 -25.37
CA SER A 51 -15.09 3.08 -25.57
C SER A 51 -16.02 2.28 -24.65
N ALA A 52 -17.15 2.86 -24.26
CA ALA A 52 -18.13 2.18 -23.39
C ALA A 52 -18.64 0.83 -23.96
N GLU A 53 -18.55 0.65 -25.28
CA GLU A 53 -18.86 -0.61 -25.95
C GLU A 53 -17.73 -1.64 -25.77
N GLN A 54 -16.48 -1.22 -25.88
CA GLN A 54 -15.31 -2.08 -25.67
C GLN A 54 -15.25 -2.62 -24.23
N GLU A 55 -15.51 -1.75 -23.25
CA GLU A 55 -15.58 -2.18 -21.84
C GLU A 55 -16.70 -3.22 -21.59
N LYS A 56 -17.82 -3.10 -22.32
CA LYS A 56 -18.91 -4.06 -22.23
C LYS A 56 -18.57 -5.42 -22.81
N GLU A 57 -17.87 -5.43 -23.94
CA GLU A 57 -17.40 -6.66 -24.58
C GLU A 57 -16.35 -7.35 -23.72
N ASP A 58 -15.36 -6.62 -23.20
CA ASP A 58 -14.32 -7.13 -22.32
C ASP A 58 -14.90 -7.70 -21.01
N TYR A 59 -15.90 -7.04 -20.45
CA TYR A 59 -16.65 -7.54 -19.30
C TYR A 59 -17.36 -8.88 -19.59
N LEU A 60 -18.05 -8.98 -20.73
CA LEU A 60 -18.74 -10.22 -21.14
C LEU A 60 -17.74 -11.34 -21.40
N GLN A 61 -16.60 -11.03 -22.02
CA GLN A 61 -15.51 -11.99 -22.23
C GLN A 61 -14.89 -12.45 -20.89
N ALA A 62 -14.65 -11.54 -19.97
CA ALA A 62 -14.11 -11.88 -18.64
C ALA A 62 -15.05 -12.81 -17.90
N LYS A 63 -16.33 -12.52 -17.91
CA LYS A 63 -17.36 -13.35 -17.28
C LYS A 63 -17.51 -14.72 -17.96
N ALA A 64 -17.45 -14.76 -19.28
CA ALA A 64 -17.45 -16.01 -20.05
C ALA A 64 -16.20 -16.86 -19.79
N ALA A 65 -15.05 -16.21 -19.51
CA ALA A 65 -13.80 -16.87 -19.13
C ALA A 65 -13.71 -17.24 -17.64
N SER A 66 -14.79 -17.07 -16.86
CA SER A 66 -14.82 -17.35 -15.42
C SER A 66 -13.79 -16.52 -14.58
N LYS A 67 -13.50 -15.33 -15.04
CA LYS A 67 -12.62 -14.38 -14.32
C LYS A 67 -13.41 -13.60 -13.28
N GLY A 68 -12.78 -13.37 -12.12
CA GLY A 68 -13.28 -12.44 -11.12
C GLY A 68 -13.06 -10.99 -11.56
N LEU A 69 -14.01 -10.11 -11.28
CA LEU A 69 -13.94 -8.70 -11.62
C LEU A 69 -13.40 -7.89 -10.44
N ILE A 70 -12.37 -7.09 -10.68
CA ILE A 70 -11.68 -6.31 -9.65
C ILE A 70 -11.86 -4.82 -9.93
N TYR A 71 -12.28 -4.07 -8.94
CA TYR A 71 -12.21 -2.60 -8.93
C TYR A 71 -11.14 -2.14 -7.94
N ILE A 72 -10.28 -1.20 -8.35
CA ILE A 72 -9.18 -0.70 -7.51
C ILE A 72 -9.43 0.76 -7.18
N THR A 73 -9.51 1.07 -5.87
CA THR A 73 -9.67 2.45 -5.41
C THR A 73 -8.33 3.18 -5.37
N PRO A 74 -8.33 4.53 -5.47
CA PRO A 74 -7.13 5.32 -5.21
C PRO A 74 -6.55 5.02 -3.82
N THR A 75 -5.22 5.02 -3.73
CA THR A 75 -4.51 4.79 -2.45
C THR A 75 -4.76 5.94 -1.47
N GLU A 76 -5.20 5.63 -0.27
CA GLU A 76 -5.39 6.59 0.82
C GLU A 76 -4.10 6.74 1.65
N PHE A 77 -3.73 7.98 1.99
CA PHE A 77 -2.62 8.28 2.87
C PHE A 77 -3.10 8.61 4.29
N PHE A 78 -2.20 8.50 5.26
CA PHE A 78 -2.47 8.80 6.69
C PHE A 78 -3.02 10.23 6.93
N ASN A 79 -2.76 11.19 6.03
CA ASN A 79 -3.31 12.54 6.04
C ASN A 79 -4.65 12.66 5.30
N LYS A 80 -5.28 11.53 4.92
CA LYS A 80 -6.54 11.44 4.16
C LYS A 80 -6.49 11.96 2.73
N THR A 81 -5.31 12.25 2.20
CA THR A 81 -5.17 12.49 0.75
C THR A 81 -5.20 11.18 -0.01
N THR A 82 -5.57 11.22 -1.28
CA THR A 82 -5.62 10.04 -2.15
C THR A 82 -4.68 10.20 -3.34
N SER A 83 -4.17 9.09 -3.86
CA SER A 83 -3.32 9.09 -5.06
C SER A 83 -3.63 7.89 -5.94
N ALA A 84 -3.84 8.14 -7.23
CA ALA A 84 -3.99 7.09 -8.23
C ALA A 84 -2.66 6.39 -8.55
N LYS A 85 -1.52 7.09 -8.41
CA LYS A 85 -0.19 6.58 -8.78
C LYS A 85 0.15 5.22 -8.16
N TYR A 86 -0.20 5.00 -6.90
CA TYR A 86 0.11 3.73 -6.21
C TYR A 86 -0.97 2.67 -6.44
N ALA A 87 -2.21 3.09 -6.70
CA ALA A 87 -3.26 2.19 -7.16
C ALA A 87 -2.90 1.56 -8.51
N GLU A 88 -2.15 2.27 -9.37
CA GLU A 88 -1.68 1.73 -10.65
C GLU A 88 -0.72 0.55 -10.49
N ILE A 89 0.11 0.53 -9.44
CA ILE A 89 0.96 -0.63 -9.12
C ILE A 89 0.09 -1.88 -8.86
N LEU A 90 -1.00 -1.71 -8.11
CA LEU A 90 -1.95 -2.80 -7.86
C LEU A 90 -2.63 -3.23 -9.16
N ARG A 91 -3.06 -2.26 -9.99
CA ARG A 91 -3.68 -2.52 -11.30
C ARG A 91 -2.76 -3.37 -12.20
N GLU A 92 -1.51 -2.96 -12.35
CA GLU A 92 -0.52 -3.71 -13.13
C GLU A 92 -0.34 -5.15 -12.66
N MET A 93 -0.42 -5.40 -11.36
CA MET A 93 -0.27 -6.74 -10.81
C MET A 93 -1.50 -7.60 -11.03
N PHE A 94 -2.71 -7.04 -10.83
CA PHE A 94 -3.95 -7.78 -11.09
C PHE A 94 -4.16 -8.07 -12.57
N VAL A 95 -3.78 -7.16 -13.47
CA VAL A 95 -3.85 -7.39 -14.93
C VAL A 95 -2.95 -8.55 -15.38
N LYS A 96 -1.86 -8.84 -14.66
CA LYS A 96 -0.98 -9.98 -14.95
C LYS A 96 -1.56 -11.33 -14.50
N SER A 97 -2.57 -11.33 -13.66
CA SER A 97 -3.25 -12.56 -13.22
C SER A 97 -4.23 -13.05 -14.28
N ASP A 98 -4.18 -14.33 -14.58
CA ASP A 98 -5.12 -14.97 -15.51
C ASP A 98 -6.54 -15.10 -14.94
N TYR A 99 -6.69 -14.92 -13.63
CA TYR A 99 -7.94 -15.14 -12.90
C TYR A 99 -8.80 -13.90 -12.75
N PHE A 100 -8.26 -12.71 -13.07
CA PHE A 100 -8.96 -11.46 -12.82
C PHE A 100 -9.02 -10.58 -14.07
N TYR A 101 -10.04 -9.74 -14.07
CA TYR A 101 -10.19 -8.62 -14.98
C TYR A 101 -10.41 -7.35 -14.17
N VAL A 102 -9.62 -6.31 -14.45
CA VAL A 102 -9.73 -5.03 -13.73
C VAL A 102 -10.74 -4.16 -14.46
N THR A 103 -11.82 -3.81 -13.76
CA THR A 103 -12.89 -2.93 -14.27
C THR A 103 -12.79 -1.54 -13.68
N ASP A 104 -13.25 -0.53 -14.42
CA ASP A 104 -13.39 0.85 -13.93
C ASP A 104 -14.78 1.12 -13.33
N LYS A 105 -15.65 0.10 -13.29
CA LYS A 105 -17.02 0.18 -12.76
C LYS A 105 -17.13 -0.61 -11.45
N ILE A 106 -17.26 0.12 -10.34
CA ILE A 106 -17.34 -0.49 -9.00
C ILE A 106 -18.59 -1.37 -8.83
N GLU A 107 -19.67 -1.02 -9.50
CA GLU A 107 -20.94 -1.75 -9.45
C GLU A 107 -20.88 -3.14 -10.12
N LEU A 108 -19.87 -3.38 -10.94
CA LEU A 108 -19.67 -4.66 -11.63
C LEU A 108 -18.64 -5.55 -10.92
N ALA A 109 -17.90 -5.00 -9.96
CA ALA A 109 -16.79 -5.69 -9.33
C ALA A 109 -17.27 -6.79 -8.37
N ASP A 110 -16.66 -7.98 -8.47
CA ASP A 110 -16.78 -9.04 -7.47
C ASP A 110 -15.94 -8.70 -6.22
N TYR A 111 -14.83 -7.97 -6.42
CA TYR A 111 -13.94 -7.52 -5.36
C TYR A 111 -13.55 -6.06 -5.52
N VAL A 112 -13.54 -5.34 -4.42
CA VAL A 112 -13.01 -3.97 -4.33
C VAL A 112 -11.68 -4.00 -3.59
N ILE A 113 -10.62 -3.55 -4.25
CA ILE A 113 -9.27 -3.48 -3.68
C ILE A 113 -9.00 -2.06 -3.22
N GLY A 114 -8.82 -1.89 -1.92
CA GLY A 114 -8.39 -0.65 -1.30
C GLY A 114 -6.92 -0.71 -0.89
N SER A 115 -6.27 0.44 -0.81
CA SER A 115 -4.91 0.50 -0.28
C SER A 115 -4.70 1.75 0.55
N LYS A 116 -3.89 1.63 1.61
CA LYS A 116 -3.64 2.72 2.57
C LYS A 116 -2.16 2.78 2.95
N VAL A 117 -1.62 3.98 3.00
CA VAL A 117 -0.34 4.25 3.68
C VAL A 117 -0.66 4.65 5.10
N LEU A 118 -0.41 3.76 6.05
CA LEU A 118 -0.75 3.96 7.45
C LEU A 118 0.29 4.79 8.18
N ARG A 119 1.55 4.69 7.77
CA ARG A 119 2.68 5.40 8.37
C ARG A 119 3.83 5.54 7.38
N ALA A 120 4.41 6.73 7.38
CA ALA A 120 5.71 7.00 6.77
C ALA A 120 6.50 7.88 7.75
N LYS A 121 7.71 7.44 8.13
CA LYS A 121 8.55 8.16 9.10
C LYS A 121 10.01 8.05 8.69
N VAL A 122 10.73 9.16 8.82
CA VAL A 122 12.18 9.21 8.66
C VAL A 122 12.79 9.60 9.99
N ASP A 123 13.74 8.81 10.48
CA ASP A 123 14.49 9.04 11.70
C ASP A 123 15.98 9.14 11.36
N PRO A 124 16.69 10.19 11.78
CA PRO A 124 18.14 10.23 11.69
C PRO A 124 18.75 9.21 12.66
N ILE A 125 19.66 8.38 12.16
CA ILE A 125 20.44 7.44 12.98
C ILE A 125 21.76 8.06 13.40
N ASN A 126 22.42 8.71 12.45
CA ASN A 126 23.65 9.47 12.65
C ASN A 126 23.76 10.57 11.59
N LYS A 127 24.91 11.26 11.50
CA LYS A 127 25.12 12.38 10.57
C LYS A 127 24.96 11.99 9.09
N ASP A 128 25.30 10.74 8.75
CA ASP A 128 25.41 10.28 7.38
C ASP A 128 24.32 9.26 7.00
N THR A 129 23.51 8.82 7.97
CA THR A 129 22.55 7.74 7.77
C THR A 129 21.20 8.06 8.39
N ASN A 130 20.18 7.93 7.59
CA ASN A 130 18.77 8.00 7.98
C ASN A 130 18.10 6.62 7.90
N ARG A 131 17.03 6.45 8.65
CA ARG A 131 16.15 5.28 8.58
C ARG A 131 14.76 5.75 8.17
N MET A 132 14.26 5.20 7.06
CA MET A 132 12.87 5.37 6.66
C MET A 132 12.08 4.13 7.04
N GLN A 133 10.99 4.31 7.75
CA GLN A 133 10.02 3.25 8.07
C GLN A 133 8.70 3.55 7.38
N MET A 134 8.11 2.53 6.77
CA MET A 134 6.82 2.65 6.11
C MET A 134 5.92 1.47 6.45
N VAL A 135 4.64 1.76 6.67
CA VAL A 135 3.59 0.77 6.93
C VAL A 135 2.46 1.03 5.95
N ILE A 136 2.07 0.00 5.23
CA ILE A 136 0.93 0.03 4.32
C ILE A 136 -0.06 -1.08 4.66
N ALA A 137 -1.28 -0.93 4.20
CA ALA A 137 -2.28 -1.98 4.15
C ALA A 137 -2.88 -2.06 2.74
N VAL A 138 -3.12 -3.27 2.27
CA VAL A 138 -3.94 -3.54 1.09
C VAL A 138 -5.12 -4.39 1.55
N GLU A 139 -6.31 -3.97 1.19
CA GLU A 139 -7.58 -4.57 1.62
C GLU A 139 -8.33 -5.06 0.39
N SER A 140 -8.81 -6.29 0.42
CA SER A 140 -9.77 -6.81 -0.53
C SER A 140 -11.11 -7.00 0.15
N ARG A 141 -12.17 -6.51 -0.47
CA ARG A 141 -13.54 -6.71 -0.01
C ARG A 141 -14.36 -7.40 -1.08
N ASN A 142 -14.91 -8.55 -0.76
CA ASN A 142 -15.87 -9.23 -1.60
C ASN A 142 -17.20 -8.45 -1.58
N THR A 143 -17.75 -8.14 -2.73
CA THR A 143 -18.97 -7.31 -2.85
C THR A 143 -20.24 -8.08 -2.50
N ASP A 144 -20.26 -9.40 -2.70
CA ASP A 144 -21.41 -10.25 -2.44
C ASP A 144 -21.51 -10.63 -0.96
N SER A 145 -20.41 -11.13 -0.36
CA SER A 145 -20.40 -11.57 1.04
C SER A 145 -20.10 -10.44 2.02
N GLY A 146 -19.49 -9.36 1.57
CA GLY A 146 -18.97 -8.29 2.42
C GLY A 146 -17.71 -8.67 3.21
N GLU A 147 -17.19 -9.89 3.02
CA GLU A 147 -15.95 -10.32 3.66
C GLU A 147 -14.78 -9.46 3.22
N THR A 148 -13.94 -9.14 4.19
CA THR A 148 -12.76 -8.28 3.98
C THR A 148 -11.51 -9.00 4.45
N GLU A 149 -10.52 -9.05 3.60
CA GLU A 149 -9.16 -9.50 3.91
C GLU A 149 -8.20 -8.32 3.85
N THR A 150 -7.29 -8.24 4.81
CA THR A 150 -6.33 -7.13 4.89
C THR A 150 -4.92 -7.65 5.06
N GLU A 151 -4.05 -7.29 4.13
CA GLU A 151 -2.63 -7.57 4.22
C GLU A 151 -1.86 -6.32 4.66
N HIS A 152 -1.12 -6.45 5.76
CA HIS A 152 -0.26 -5.41 6.29
C HIS A 152 1.20 -5.66 5.91
N GLN A 153 1.87 -4.65 5.38
CA GLN A 153 3.31 -4.68 5.15
C GLN A 153 3.99 -3.56 5.94
N ASN A 154 5.06 -3.94 6.66
CA ASN A 154 5.91 -3.01 7.40
C ASN A 154 7.36 -3.27 7.02
N ARG A 155 8.07 -2.22 6.65
CA ARG A 155 9.50 -2.31 6.33
C ARG A 155 10.21 -1.01 6.67
N PHE A 156 11.48 -1.14 6.99
CA PHE A 156 12.38 -0.01 7.06
C PHE A 156 13.56 -0.20 6.09
N VAL A 157 14.17 0.91 5.70
CA VAL A 157 15.38 0.97 4.89
C VAL A 157 16.32 2.01 5.50
N LEU A 158 17.62 1.71 5.49
CA LEU A 158 18.66 2.69 5.79
C LEU A 158 19.14 3.32 4.49
N PHE A 159 19.34 4.61 4.51
CA PHE A 159 19.83 5.36 3.34
C PHE A 159 20.75 6.50 3.77
N SER A 160 21.61 6.95 2.87
CA SER A 160 22.52 8.06 3.14
C SER A 160 21.76 9.38 3.25
N SER A 161 22.20 10.28 4.15
CA SER A 161 21.65 11.64 4.26
C SER A 161 21.82 12.46 2.97
N SER A 162 22.71 12.04 2.07
CA SER A 162 22.92 12.65 0.75
C SER A 162 21.96 12.09 -0.33
N GLU A 163 21.26 10.99 -0.08
CA GLU A 163 20.30 10.42 -1.02
C GLU A 163 18.99 11.21 -1.01
N ASN A 164 18.34 11.24 -2.16
CA ASN A 164 17.04 11.87 -2.27
C ASN A 164 15.98 11.00 -1.55
N GLU A 165 15.46 11.52 -0.46
CA GLU A 165 14.47 10.86 0.40
C GLU A 165 13.21 10.43 -0.37
N GLN A 166 12.72 11.27 -1.29
CA GLN A 166 11.54 10.96 -2.09
C GLN A 166 11.75 9.75 -3.00
N LYS A 167 12.95 9.61 -3.59
CA LYS A 167 13.30 8.43 -4.40
C LYS A 167 13.35 7.17 -3.56
N VAL A 168 13.91 7.25 -2.35
CA VAL A 168 13.95 6.14 -1.40
C VAL A 168 12.55 5.75 -0.98
N ALA A 169 11.70 6.73 -0.64
CA ALA A 169 10.30 6.51 -0.28
C ALA A 169 9.50 5.84 -1.41
N ALA A 170 9.62 6.35 -2.64
CA ALA A 170 8.92 5.78 -3.79
C ALA A 170 9.33 4.33 -4.06
N LYS A 171 10.63 4.02 -3.97
CA LYS A 171 11.14 2.64 -4.13
C LYS A 171 10.63 1.71 -3.04
N LEU A 172 10.67 2.15 -1.79
CA LEU A 172 10.19 1.36 -0.65
C LEU A 172 8.69 1.10 -0.77
N MET A 173 7.92 2.13 -1.10
CA MET A 173 6.48 2.04 -1.29
C MET A 173 6.11 1.05 -2.40
N LYS A 174 6.77 1.16 -3.56
CA LYS A 174 6.56 0.19 -4.66
C LYS A 174 6.77 -1.25 -4.20
N GLN A 175 7.89 -1.53 -3.52
CA GLN A 175 8.19 -2.87 -3.01
C GLN A 175 7.15 -3.39 -2.00
N LEU A 176 6.62 -2.51 -1.16
CA LEU A 176 5.61 -2.89 -0.17
C LEU A 176 4.27 -3.21 -0.85
N PHE A 177 3.84 -2.38 -1.81
CA PHE A 177 2.60 -2.62 -2.55
C PHE A 177 2.69 -3.88 -3.41
N GLU A 178 3.80 -4.10 -4.12
CA GLU A 178 4.03 -5.33 -4.90
C GLU A 178 3.91 -6.57 -4.00
N LYS A 179 4.55 -6.54 -2.83
CA LYS A 179 4.50 -7.69 -1.90
C LYS A 179 3.12 -7.91 -1.30
N ALA A 180 2.39 -6.84 -0.94
CA ALA A 180 1.03 -6.96 -0.42
C ALA A 180 0.07 -7.47 -1.49
N ALA A 181 0.19 -6.92 -2.71
CA ALA A 181 -0.63 -7.34 -3.85
C ALA A 181 -0.43 -8.82 -4.19
N ASP A 182 0.81 -9.30 -4.21
CA ASP A 182 1.14 -10.70 -4.51
C ASP A 182 0.42 -11.66 -3.54
N LYS A 183 0.38 -11.33 -2.27
CA LYS A 183 -0.37 -12.12 -1.27
C LYS A 183 -1.88 -12.08 -1.51
N ILE A 184 -2.46 -10.90 -1.64
CA ILE A 184 -3.90 -10.74 -1.87
C ILE A 184 -4.31 -11.45 -3.17
N ILE A 185 -3.55 -11.30 -4.25
CA ILE A 185 -3.81 -11.99 -5.51
C ILE A 185 -3.81 -13.50 -5.31
N THR A 186 -2.80 -14.04 -4.63
CA THR A 186 -2.69 -15.49 -4.37
C THR A 186 -3.92 -16.01 -3.61
N GLU A 187 -4.38 -15.31 -2.59
CA GLU A 187 -5.55 -15.69 -1.80
C GLU A 187 -6.84 -15.62 -2.64
N LEU A 188 -7.02 -14.55 -3.40
CA LEU A 188 -8.17 -14.38 -4.28
C LEU A 188 -8.17 -15.39 -5.44
N GLU A 189 -7.01 -15.76 -6.00
CA GLU A 189 -6.91 -16.81 -7.02
C GLU A 189 -7.37 -18.16 -6.48
N ILE A 190 -7.01 -18.49 -5.25
CA ILE A 190 -7.48 -19.71 -4.59
C ILE A 190 -9.01 -19.68 -4.43
N ALA A 191 -9.55 -18.55 -4.01
CA ALA A 191 -11.00 -18.37 -3.86
C ALA A 191 -11.73 -18.49 -5.22
N GLN A 192 -11.19 -17.85 -6.25
CA GLN A 192 -11.77 -17.90 -7.60
C GLN A 192 -11.71 -19.32 -8.21
N ARG A 193 -10.62 -20.05 -8.00
CA ARG A 193 -10.51 -21.45 -8.42
C ARG A 193 -11.58 -22.34 -7.75
N ARG A 194 -11.81 -22.14 -6.46
CA ARG A 194 -12.88 -22.87 -5.73
C ARG A 194 -14.25 -22.56 -6.31
N LYS A 195 -14.54 -21.26 -6.49
CA LYS A 195 -15.80 -20.79 -7.10
C LYS A 195 -16.03 -21.42 -8.48
N ASN A 196 -15.00 -21.45 -9.32
CA ASN A 196 -15.07 -22.04 -10.66
C ASN A 196 -15.30 -23.56 -10.61
N ASN A 197 -14.61 -24.27 -9.73
CA ASN A 197 -14.77 -25.72 -9.56
C ASN A 197 -16.18 -26.08 -9.06
N ASP A 198 -16.70 -25.33 -8.10
CA ASP A 198 -18.07 -25.54 -7.54
C ASP A 198 -19.14 -25.25 -8.60
N ALA A 199 -18.89 -24.32 -9.52
CA ALA A 199 -19.77 -23.99 -10.64
C ALA A 199 -19.65 -24.97 -11.82
N GLY A 200 -18.74 -25.97 -11.76
CA GLY A 200 -18.51 -26.92 -12.84
C GLY A 200 -17.88 -26.27 -14.09
N LEU A 201 -17.29 -25.09 -13.96
CA LEU A 201 -16.63 -24.37 -15.03
C LEU A 201 -15.22 -24.95 -15.31
N PRO A 202 -14.77 -24.96 -16.58
CA PRO A 202 -13.43 -25.48 -16.88
C PRO A 202 -12.39 -24.65 -16.13
N ALA A 203 -11.40 -25.36 -15.54
CA ALA A 203 -10.25 -24.71 -14.93
C ALA A 203 -9.59 -23.79 -15.97
N VAL A 204 -9.26 -22.56 -15.59
CA VAL A 204 -8.46 -21.65 -16.43
C VAL A 204 -7.14 -22.36 -16.75
N ILE A 205 -6.99 -22.81 -18.01
CA ILE A 205 -5.78 -23.50 -18.45
C ILE A 205 -4.72 -22.41 -18.61
N THR A 206 -3.89 -22.22 -17.60
CA THR A 206 -2.65 -21.45 -17.77
C THR A 206 -1.81 -22.15 -18.83
N PRO A 207 -1.42 -21.49 -19.93
CA PRO A 207 -0.49 -22.09 -20.88
C PRO A 207 0.80 -22.37 -20.09
N VAL A 208 1.11 -23.66 -19.94
CA VAL A 208 2.38 -24.09 -19.38
C VAL A 208 3.45 -23.52 -20.30
N SER A 209 4.18 -22.50 -19.83
CA SER A 209 5.38 -22.02 -20.50
C SER A 209 6.37 -23.19 -20.56
N THR A 210 6.33 -23.93 -21.66
CA THR A 210 7.35 -24.91 -21.98
C THR A 210 8.66 -24.15 -22.21
N SER A 211 9.38 -23.95 -21.13
CA SER A 211 10.79 -23.56 -21.18
C SER A 211 11.54 -24.67 -21.89
N THR A 212 11.70 -24.51 -23.19
CA THR A 212 12.58 -25.35 -23.99
C THR A 212 14.00 -25.11 -23.51
N ALA A 213 14.46 -25.94 -22.61
CA ALA A 213 15.85 -26.00 -22.21
C ALA A 213 16.66 -26.33 -23.46
N LYS A 214 17.28 -25.31 -24.05
CA LYS A 214 18.24 -25.45 -25.14
C LYS A 214 19.46 -26.15 -24.58
N LYS A 215 19.46 -27.48 -24.70
CA LYS A 215 20.57 -28.36 -24.36
C LYS A 215 21.70 -28.02 -25.34
N GLY A 216 22.73 -27.32 -24.85
CA GLY A 216 23.97 -27.06 -25.55
C GLY A 216 24.64 -28.41 -25.83
N ALA A 217 24.89 -28.71 -27.10
CA ALA A 217 25.82 -29.73 -27.52
C ALA A 217 27.09 -29.04 -28.05
N LEU A 218 28.19 -29.40 -27.39
CA LEU A 218 29.58 -29.44 -27.86
C LEU A 218 30.15 -28.30 -28.72
#